data_4ce0cfd8aeaf914a2c8300a526db78cf
#
_entry.id   4ce0cfd8aeaf914a2c8300a526db78cf
#
_cell.length_a   1.000
_cell.length_b   1.000
_cell.length_c   1.000
_cell.angle_alpha   90.00
_cell.angle_beta   90.00
_cell.angle_gamma   90.00
#
_symmetry.space_group_name_H-M   'P 1'
#
loop_
_entity.id
_entity.type
_entity.pdbx_description
1 polymer ?
#
loop_
_entity_poly.entity_id
_entity_poly.type
_entity_poly.pdbx_seq_one_letter_code
_entity_poly.pdbx_strand_id
1 'polypeptide(L)'
;VTDHQRKTRPAEQEQEQEQDQRQRQKGERGRERAAAPGTAADAGTGVSLSLPPSVHDEIGALLAPVDADLVRRYPGDPGTRRPVHTVYVPGDALTAGTLRSWGDRALAALDEHAPDAASFAAVLGIPGGLAEQVYTRVRAKLDREPVEDLRIDFEDGYTGGGATEDADAARAARLLAGAHRDGTAAPYTGIRAACLEAPVRDRGIRTLDIFLTGLLEHGGALPPGLVLTLPKVSYAEQVTAFVRLLEAFERTHGLQPGRIGFEIQIETSQAILAADGTATVARMIDAADGRATGLHYGTFDYSAALGVSAAHQASDHPAADHAKAVMQVAAAGTGVRVCDGSSNVLPVGTTEQVHAAWRLHYGLVRRALARAYYQGWDMHPGQLPTRYAAVYAFYRAGFAEAAGRLGGYAERAGGAVLDEPATARALASHLLRGIECGALDTAETTVACGLAPDRLRAFAAPRGGTPAR
;
A
#
# COMPACT_ATOMS: atom_id res chain seq x y z
N VAL A 1 -70.14 -47.20 -36.27
CA VAL A 1 -69.43 -47.78 -37.38
C VAL A 1 -67.95 -47.46 -37.19
N THR A 2 -67.14 -48.53 -36.92
CA THR A 2 -65.68 -48.66 -37.13
C THR A 2 -64.78 -47.65 -36.47
N ASP A 3 -63.92 -48.01 -35.51
CA ASP A 3 -62.63 -48.63 -35.71
C ASP A 3 -62.01 -49.01 -34.36
N HIS A 4 -61.86 -50.29 -34.05
CA HIS A 4 -61.17 -50.82 -32.90
C HIS A 4 -60.26 -51.93 -33.36
N GLN A 5 -59.11 -51.63 -33.85
CA GLN A 5 -57.96 -52.56 -33.92
C GLN A 5 -56.67 -51.82 -34.34
N ARG A 6 -55.79 -51.49 -33.38
CA ARG A 6 -54.34 -51.40 -33.52
C ARG A 6 -53.70 -50.62 -32.36
N LYS A 7 -53.47 -51.27 -31.27
CA LYS A 7 -52.46 -50.76 -30.32
C LYS A 7 -52.09 -51.84 -29.25
N THR A 8 -51.40 -52.87 -29.65
CA THR A 8 -50.75 -53.78 -28.72
C THR A 8 -49.49 -54.39 -29.34
N ARG A 9 -48.43 -53.58 -29.58
CA ARG A 9 -47.08 -54.07 -29.93
C ARG A 9 -45.91 -53.17 -29.63
N PRO A 10 -45.93 -52.15 -28.74
CA PRO A 10 -44.70 -51.51 -28.31
C PRO A 10 -44.13 -52.01 -26.97
N ALA A 11 -44.97 -52.56 -26.07
CA ALA A 11 -44.53 -52.84 -24.68
C ALA A 11 -43.60 -54.05 -24.55
N GLU A 12 -43.73 -55.08 -25.43
CA GLU A 12 -42.86 -56.26 -25.39
C GLU A 12 -41.46 -55.99 -25.96
N GLN A 13 -41.34 -55.12 -26.94
CA GLN A 13 -40.03 -54.72 -27.49
C GLN A 13 -39.22 -53.77 -26.55
N GLU A 14 -39.90 -52.93 -25.78
CA GLU A 14 -39.26 -52.10 -24.77
C GLU A 14 -38.76 -52.93 -23.59
N GLN A 15 -39.50 -53.97 -23.18
CA GLN A 15 -39.07 -54.87 -22.11
C GLN A 15 -37.86 -55.74 -22.48
N GLU A 16 -37.80 -56.21 -23.73
CA GLU A 16 -36.63 -56.95 -24.23
C GLU A 16 -35.39 -56.05 -24.34
N GLN A 17 -35.55 -54.79 -24.77
CA GLN A 17 -34.43 -53.84 -24.82
C GLN A 17 -33.91 -53.43 -23.44
N GLU A 18 -34.83 -53.26 -22.45
CA GLU A 18 -34.38 -52.98 -21.06
C GLU A 18 -33.71 -54.19 -20.40
N GLN A 19 -34.12 -55.42 -20.72
CA GLN A 19 -33.44 -56.62 -20.20
C GLN A 19 -32.07 -56.83 -20.83
N ASP A 20 -31.90 -56.55 -22.10
CA ASP A 20 -30.60 -56.61 -22.79
C ASP A 20 -29.64 -55.54 -22.30
N GLN A 21 -30.13 -54.32 -22.01
CA GLN A 21 -29.32 -53.25 -21.41
C GLN A 21 -28.90 -53.57 -19.96
N ARG A 22 -29.77 -54.19 -19.17
CA ARG A 22 -29.43 -54.64 -17.80
C ARG A 22 -28.44 -55.79 -17.77
N GLN A 23 -28.46 -56.68 -18.77
CA GLN A 23 -27.47 -57.74 -18.91
C GLN A 23 -26.10 -57.21 -19.37
N ARG A 24 -26.07 -56.22 -20.26
CA ARG A 24 -24.82 -55.54 -20.65
C ARG A 24 -24.20 -54.76 -19.52
N GLN A 25 -24.99 -54.01 -18.74
CA GLN A 25 -24.50 -53.32 -17.55
C GLN A 25 -24.01 -54.24 -16.44
N LYS A 26 -24.59 -55.46 -16.30
CA LYS A 26 -24.08 -56.47 -15.37
C LYS A 26 -22.77 -57.11 -15.87
N GLY A 27 -22.61 -57.26 -17.19
CA GLY A 27 -21.38 -57.78 -17.81
C GLY A 27 -20.20 -56.80 -17.68
N GLU A 28 -20.46 -55.48 -17.80
CA GLU A 28 -19.44 -54.45 -17.61
C GLU A 28 -19.03 -54.25 -16.17
N ARG A 29 -19.97 -54.33 -15.20
CA ARG A 29 -19.64 -54.31 -13.77
C ARG A 29 -18.89 -55.54 -13.26
N GLY A 30 -18.95 -56.64 -14.02
CA GLY A 30 -18.19 -57.88 -13.71
C GLY A 30 -16.75 -57.85 -14.23
N ARG A 31 -16.43 -56.96 -15.18
CA ARG A 31 -15.06 -56.84 -15.70
C ARG A 31 -14.24 -55.72 -15.04
N GLU A 32 -14.88 -54.79 -14.32
CA GLU A 32 -14.17 -53.73 -13.52
C GLU A 32 -13.70 -54.20 -12.13
N ARG A 33 -13.92 -55.47 -11.74
CA ARG A 33 -13.49 -56.01 -10.44
C ARG A 33 -12.22 -56.87 -10.53
N ALA A 34 -11.26 -56.53 -11.40
CA ALA A 34 -9.96 -57.21 -11.40
C ALA A 34 -8.86 -56.27 -11.89
N ALA A 35 -8.63 -55.17 -11.18
CA ALA A 35 -7.30 -54.56 -11.07
C ALA A 35 -7.32 -53.77 -9.76
N ALA A 36 -6.78 -54.30 -8.70
CA ALA A 36 -6.33 -53.51 -7.56
C ALA A 36 -5.36 -52.47 -8.10
N PRO A 37 -5.51 -51.14 -7.75
CA PRO A 37 -4.55 -50.16 -8.17
C PRO A 37 -3.21 -50.58 -7.59
N GLY A 38 -2.27 -50.91 -8.48
CA GLY A 38 -0.88 -51.12 -8.09
C GLY A 38 -0.38 -49.86 -7.39
N THR A 39 0.06 -50.00 -6.16
CA THR A 39 0.80 -48.96 -5.45
C THR A 39 1.96 -48.55 -6.35
N ALA A 40 1.95 -47.34 -6.87
CA ALA A 40 3.12 -46.79 -7.56
C ALA A 40 4.23 -46.64 -6.51
N ALA A 41 5.16 -47.59 -6.49
CA ALA A 41 6.37 -47.45 -5.69
C ALA A 41 7.25 -46.42 -6.33
N ASP A 42 7.50 -45.31 -5.62
CA ASP A 42 8.57 -44.37 -5.98
C ASP A 42 9.91 -45.11 -5.87
N ALA A 43 10.60 -45.32 -6.99
CA ALA A 43 11.77 -46.19 -7.14
C ALA A 43 13.03 -45.72 -6.37
N GLY A 44 12.91 -44.74 -5.45
CA GLY A 44 14.04 -44.13 -4.74
C GLY A 44 14.03 -44.26 -3.20
N THR A 45 12.87 -44.38 -2.53
CA THR A 45 12.80 -44.20 -1.07
C THR A 45 12.24 -45.40 -0.31
N GLY A 46 11.70 -46.42 -0.99
CA GLY A 46 11.03 -47.54 -0.34
C GLY A 46 9.73 -47.19 0.37
N VAL A 47 9.22 -45.99 0.20
CA VAL A 47 7.95 -45.50 0.77
C VAL A 47 6.79 -45.87 -0.14
N SER A 48 5.77 -46.55 0.40
CA SER A 48 4.53 -46.84 -0.32
C SER A 48 3.51 -45.72 -0.12
N LEU A 49 3.06 -45.09 -1.21
CA LEU A 49 2.00 -44.09 -1.18
C LEU A 49 0.64 -44.78 -1.30
N SER A 50 -0.33 -44.43 -0.44
CA SER A 50 -1.69 -44.97 -0.42
C SER A 50 -2.67 -44.28 -1.34
N LEU A 51 -2.39 -43.01 -1.72
CA LEU A 51 -3.24 -42.20 -2.59
C LEU A 51 -2.82 -42.42 -4.05
N PRO A 52 -3.76 -42.65 -4.98
CA PRO A 52 -3.47 -42.73 -6.39
C PRO A 52 -3.10 -41.34 -6.97
N PRO A 53 -2.27 -41.27 -8.02
CA PRO A 53 -1.88 -39.98 -8.67
C PRO A 53 -3.08 -39.14 -9.10
N SER A 54 -4.21 -39.73 -9.49
CA SER A 54 -5.43 -39.06 -9.88
C SER A 54 -5.99 -38.14 -8.78
N VAL A 55 -5.77 -38.43 -7.52
CA VAL A 55 -6.18 -37.57 -6.40
C VAL A 55 -5.35 -36.27 -6.39
N HIS A 56 -4.05 -36.37 -6.69
CA HIS A 56 -3.19 -35.20 -6.80
C HIS A 56 -3.62 -34.30 -7.96
N ASP A 57 -3.95 -34.90 -9.12
CA ASP A 57 -4.42 -34.17 -10.30
C ASP A 57 -5.78 -33.50 -10.03
N GLU A 58 -6.71 -34.17 -9.36
CA GLU A 58 -8.01 -33.62 -8.96
C GLU A 58 -7.85 -32.42 -8.01
N ILE A 59 -7.03 -32.54 -6.98
CA ILE A 59 -6.76 -31.46 -6.02
C ILE A 59 -6.06 -30.29 -6.73
N GLY A 60 -5.08 -30.56 -7.61
CA GLY A 60 -4.40 -29.57 -8.41
C GLY A 60 -5.38 -28.79 -9.31
N ALA A 61 -6.26 -29.50 -10.01
CA ALA A 61 -7.26 -28.87 -10.88
C ALA A 61 -8.30 -28.03 -10.09
N LEU A 62 -8.69 -28.49 -8.89
CA LEU A 62 -9.59 -27.74 -8.01
C LEU A 62 -8.96 -26.44 -7.51
N LEU A 63 -7.67 -26.45 -7.16
CA LEU A 63 -6.96 -25.33 -6.57
C LEU A 63 -6.36 -24.35 -7.61
N ALA A 64 -6.14 -24.78 -8.86
CA ALA A 64 -5.51 -23.94 -9.87
C ALA A 64 -6.17 -22.56 -10.05
N PRO A 65 -7.52 -22.40 -10.05
CA PRO A 65 -8.15 -21.06 -10.11
C PRO A 65 -7.86 -20.22 -8.85
N VAL A 66 -7.81 -20.86 -7.67
CA VAL A 66 -7.52 -20.19 -6.38
C VAL A 66 -6.07 -19.74 -6.35
N ASP A 67 -5.14 -20.57 -6.80
CA ASP A 67 -3.72 -20.24 -6.89
C ASP A 67 -3.46 -19.07 -7.82
N ALA A 68 -4.15 -19.06 -8.98
CA ALA A 68 -4.08 -17.95 -9.93
C ALA A 68 -4.64 -16.64 -9.32
N ASP A 69 -5.76 -16.72 -8.59
CA ASP A 69 -6.35 -15.56 -7.90
C ASP A 69 -5.46 -15.04 -6.75
N LEU A 70 -4.84 -15.93 -5.98
CA LEU A 70 -3.88 -15.57 -4.94
C LEU A 70 -2.67 -14.80 -5.51
N VAL A 71 -2.10 -15.27 -6.61
CA VAL A 71 -0.96 -14.58 -7.26
C VAL A 71 -1.38 -13.20 -7.77
N ARG A 72 -2.57 -13.10 -8.37
CA ARG A 72 -3.08 -11.83 -8.92
C ARG A 72 -3.42 -10.82 -7.83
N ARG A 73 -4.14 -11.23 -6.77
CA ARG A 73 -4.64 -10.32 -5.72
C ARG A 73 -3.59 -10.00 -4.66
N TYR A 74 -2.68 -10.92 -4.40
CA TYR A 74 -1.71 -10.81 -3.30
C TYR A 74 -0.25 -10.94 -3.79
N PRO A 75 0.18 -10.06 -4.73
CA PRO A 75 1.53 -10.10 -5.29
C PRO A 75 2.62 -9.80 -4.25
N GLY A 76 2.24 -9.28 -3.08
CA GLY A 76 3.16 -8.87 -2.03
C GLY A 76 3.75 -7.48 -2.24
N ASP A 77 4.80 -7.18 -1.48
CA ASP A 77 5.52 -5.91 -1.59
C ASP A 77 6.33 -5.89 -2.90
N PRO A 78 6.15 -4.88 -3.78
CA PRO A 78 6.89 -4.78 -5.03
C PRO A 78 8.39 -4.44 -4.85
N GLY A 79 8.85 -4.17 -3.61
CA GLY A 79 10.25 -3.84 -3.32
C GLY A 79 10.69 -2.48 -3.87
N THR A 80 9.76 -1.60 -4.21
CA THR A 80 10.05 -0.23 -4.62
C THR A 80 10.16 0.69 -3.42
N ARG A 81 10.95 1.76 -3.53
CA ARG A 81 11.05 2.80 -2.49
C ARG A 81 9.65 3.25 -2.07
N ARG A 82 9.46 3.45 -0.76
CA ARG A 82 8.23 3.95 -0.18
C ARG A 82 8.48 5.29 0.51
N PRO A 83 7.64 6.31 0.26
CA PRO A 83 7.77 7.57 0.98
C PRO A 83 7.43 7.36 2.47
N VAL A 84 8.12 8.08 3.35
CA VAL A 84 7.83 8.06 4.79
C VAL A 84 6.73 9.03 5.16
N HIS A 85 6.41 9.95 4.27
CA HIS A 85 5.31 10.89 4.42
C HIS A 85 4.72 11.33 3.07
N THR A 86 3.52 11.88 3.13
CA THR A 86 2.92 12.70 2.08
C THR A 86 2.63 14.08 2.66
N VAL A 87 2.90 15.13 1.88
CA VAL A 87 2.50 16.50 2.21
C VAL A 87 1.49 17.01 1.21
N TYR A 88 0.51 17.79 1.68
CA TYR A 88 -0.49 18.44 0.84
C TYR A 88 -0.23 19.93 0.79
N VAL A 89 -0.18 20.46 -0.42
CA VAL A 89 0.00 21.88 -0.68
C VAL A 89 -1.16 22.39 -1.54
N PRO A 90 -1.95 23.37 -1.10
CA PRO A 90 -3.05 23.92 -1.88
C PRO A 90 -2.59 24.37 -3.27
N GLY A 91 -3.42 24.11 -4.28
CA GLY A 91 -3.09 24.42 -5.68
C GLY A 91 -2.80 25.89 -5.91
N ASP A 92 -3.51 26.80 -5.22
CA ASP A 92 -3.29 28.25 -5.25
C ASP A 92 -1.99 28.69 -4.58
N ALA A 93 -1.49 27.94 -3.58
CA ALA A 93 -0.25 28.23 -2.86
C ALA A 93 1.01 27.59 -3.48
N LEU A 94 0.87 26.72 -4.49
CA LEU A 94 2.01 26.06 -5.11
C LEU A 94 2.89 27.02 -5.91
N THR A 95 4.19 26.95 -5.68
CA THR A 95 5.23 27.70 -6.41
C THR A 95 6.37 26.78 -6.83
N ALA A 96 7.24 27.24 -7.74
CA ALA A 96 8.45 26.50 -8.12
C ALA A 96 9.40 26.24 -6.93
N GLY A 97 9.39 27.11 -5.91
CA GLY A 97 10.22 27.02 -4.72
C GLY A 97 9.59 26.27 -3.55
N THR A 98 8.38 25.71 -3.69
CA THR A 98 7.64 25.13 -2.55
C THR A 98 8.44 24.08 -1.78
N LEU A 99 9.02 23.10 -2.47
CA LEU A 99 9.77 22.01 -1.78
C LEU A 99 11.01 22.55 -1.07
N ARG A 100 11.74 23.45 -1.70
CA ARG A 100 12.90 24.08 -1.08
C ARG A 100 12.49 24.90 0.15
N SER A 101 11.43 25.71 0.05
CA SER A 101 10.89 26.48 1.17
C SER A 101 10.45 25.60 2.35
N TRP A 102 9.93 24.40 2.10
CA TRP A 102 9.59 23.46 3.15
C TRP A 102 10.84 23.00 3.91
N GLY A 103 11.92 22.68 3.19
CA GLY A 103 13.20 22.32 3.78
C GLY A 103 13.82 23.45 4.60
N ASP A 104 13.89 24.64 4.00
CA ASP A 104 14.47 25.83 4.66
C ASP A 104 13.72 26.20 5.93
N ARG A 105 12.40 26.16 5.94
CA ARG A 105 11.57 26.41 7.13
C ARG A 105 11.71 25.33 8.18
N ALA A 106 11.87 24.08 7.78
CA ALA A 106 12.12 22.96 8.71
C ALA A 106 13.49 23.09 9.38
N LEU A 107 14.52 23.46 8.62
CA LEU A 107 15.87 23.72 9.15
C LEU A 107 15.87 24.93 10.07
N ALA A 108 15.20 26.02 9.69
CA ALA A 108 15.10 27.22 10.53
C ALA A 108 14.41 26.90 11.88
N ALA A 109 13.36 26.08 11.88
CA ALA A 109 12.71 25.64 13.11
C ALA A 109 13.65 24.80 14.02
N LEU A 110 14.52 23.95 13.42
CA LEU A 110 15.56 23.25 14.19
C LEU A 110 16.58 24.24 14.78
N ASP A 111 17.08 25.16 13.98
CA ASP A 111 18.10 26.12 14.40
C ASP A 111 17.58 27.03 15.53
N GLU A 112 16.29 27.39 15.51
CA GLU A 112 15.67 28.25 16.51
C GLU A 112 15.33 27.50 17.80
N HIS A 113 14.77 26.29 17.70
CA HIS A 113 14.14 25.60 18.84
C HIS A 113 14.93 24.42 19.37
N ALA A 114 15.85 23.84 18.61
CA ALA A 114 16.72 22.74 19.03
C ALA A 114 18.01 22.73 18.19
N PRO A 115 18.95 23.67 18.44
CA PRO A 115 20.09 23.93 17.55
C PRO A 115 21.16 22.83 17.53
N ASP A 116 21.08 21.88 18.43
CA ASP A 116 22.03 20.77 18.53
C ASP A 116 21.37 19.42 18.83
N ALA A 117 22.14 18.35 18.66
CA ALA A 117 21.66 16.99 18.83
C ALA A 117 21.17 16.69 20.26
N ALA A 118 21.83 17.29 21.28
CA ALA A 118 21.49 17.05 22.67
C ALA A 118 20.13 17.68 23.03
N SER A 119 19.93 18.95 22.64
CA SER A 119 18.65 19.65 22.85
C SER A 119 17.50 18.97 22.09
N PHE A 120 17.71 18.60 20.84
CA PHE A 120 16.70 17.91 20.04
C PHE A 120 16.33 16.54 20.61
N ALA A 121 17.34 15.75 21.01
CA ALA A 121 17.12 14.46 21.64
C ALA A 121 16.40 14.57 22.99
N ALA A 122 16.74 15.58 23.78
CA ALA A 122 16.08 15.85 25.08
C ALA A 122 14.58 16.19 24.89
N VAL A 123 14.25 16.99 23.88
CA VAL A 123 12.84 17.33 23.55
C VAL A 123 12.04 16.09 23.16
N LEU A 124 12.60 15.20 22.36
CA LEU A 124 11.90 14.04 21.77
C LEU A 124 12.04 12.75 22.59
N GLY A 125 12.90 12.71 23.59
CA GLY A 125 13.21 11.48 24.33
C GLY A 125 13.99 10.45 23.49
N ILE A 126 14.86 10.91 22.58
CA ILE A 126 15.72 10.03 21.79
C ILE A 126 16.87 9.57 22.68
N PRO A 127 17.20 8.25 22.74
CA PRO A 127 18.35 7.77 23.50
C PRO A 127 19.65 8.48 23.11
N GLY A 128 20.47 8.89 24.09
CA GLY A 128 21.70 9.67 23.86
C GLY A 128 22.66 9.04 22.86
N GLY A 129 22.77 7.71 22.84
CA GLY A 129 23.60 6.99 21.87
C GLY A 129 23.14 7.11 20.40
N LEU A 130 21.91 7.60 20.15
CA LEU A 130 21.38 7.82 18.82
C LEU A 130 21.27 9.32 18.45
N ALA A 131 21.42 10.22 19.43
CA ALA A 131 21.13 11.64 19.28
C ALA A 131 21.87 12.27 18.09
N GLU A 132 23.20 12.13 18.06
CA GLU A 132 24.05 12.73 17.02
C GLU A 132 23.77 12.16 15.63
N GLN A 133 23.62 10.83 15.54
CA GLN A 133 23.33 10.17 14.26
C GLN A 133 21.99 10.58 13.69
N VAL A 134 20.95 10.65 14.53
CA VAL A 134 19.60 11.03 14.11
C VAL A 134 19.59 12.49 13.69
N TYR A 135 20.13 13.39 14.50
CA TYR A 135 20.14 14.82 14.22
C TYR A 135 20.87 15.17 12.92
N THR A 136 22.08 14.64 12.72
CA THR A 136 22.87 14.85 11.52
C THR A 136 22.13 14.37 10.27
N ARG A 137 21.51 13.17 10.33
CA ARG A 137 20.75 12.62 9.21
C ARG A 137 19.47 13.41 8.92
N VAL A 138 18.76 13.89 9.96
CA VAL A 138 17.59 14.75 9.81
C VAL A 138 17.96 16.02 9.08
N ARG A 139 19.00 16.72 9.49
CA ARG A 139 19.47 17.95 8.83
C ARG A 139 19.83 17.71 7.37
N ALA A 140 20.63 16.67 7.10
CA ALA A 140 21.03 16.32 5.75
C ALA A 140 19.84 15.96 4.85
N LYS A 141 18.81 15.33 5.42
CA LYS A 141 17.57 15.01 4.70
C LYS A 141 16.76 16.25 4.38
N LEU A 142 16.59 17.15 5.35
CA LEU A 142 15.85 18.40 5.17
C LEU A 142 16.52 19.35 4.15
N ASP A 143 17.84 19.33 4.07
CA ASP A 143 18.57 20.11 3.08
C ASP A 143 18.46 19.54 1.67
N ARG A 144 18.58 18.21 1.52
CA ARG A 144 18.67 17.56 0.21
C ARG A 144 17.30 17.18 -0.38
N GLU A 145 16.41 16.60 0.42
CA GLU A 145 15.13 16.02 -0.01
C GLU A 145 14.10 16.12 1.13
N PRO A 146 13.62 17.35 1.42
CA PRO A 146 12.73 17.57 2.56
C PRO A 146 11.37 16.90 2.43
N VAL A 147 10.88 16.71 1.20
CA VAL A 147 9.57 16.12 0.89
C VAL A 147 9.77 14.92 -0.03
N GLU A 148 9.24 13.79 0.35
CA GLU A 148 9.31 12.56 -0.44
C GLU A 148 8.09 12.35 -1.34
N ASP A 149 6.92 12.88 -0.92
CA ASP A 149 5.67 12.73 -1.64
C ASP A 149 4.83 14.00 -1.53
N LEU A 150 4.59 14.66 -2.67
CA LEU A 150 3.83 15.92 -2.77
C LEU A 150 2.46 15.65 -3.41
N ARG A 151 1.38 16.04 -2.73
CA ARG A 151 0.04 16.18 -3.30
C ARG A 151 -0.33 17.64 -3.45
N ILE A 152 -0.61 18.04 -4.67
CA ILE A 152 -1.18 19.35 -4.96
C ILE A 152 -2.68 19.24 -4.71
N ASP A 153 -3.19 20.04 -3.77
CA ASP A 153 -4.55 19.89 -3.25
C ASP A 153 -5.53 20.86 -3.92
N PHE A 154 -6.59 20.29 -4.49
CA PHE A 154 -7.74 20.99 -5.05
C PHE A 154 -9.06 20.58 -4.35
N GLU A 155 -8.94 20.07 -3.13
CA GLU A 155 -10.08 19.63 -2.31
C GLU A 155 -10.17 20.48 -1.04
N ASP A 156 -10.05 19.92 0.17
CA ASP A 156 -10.30 20.62 1.44
C ASP A 156 -9.36 21.81 1.72
N GLY A 157 -8.12 21.75 1.28
CA GLY A 157 -7.15 22.81 1.48
C GLY A 157 -7.20 23.93 0.42
N TYR A 158 -7.98 23.77 -0.64
CA TYR A 158 -8.08 24.72 -1.73
C TYR A 158 -9.26 25.67 -1.55
N THR A 159 -9.01 26.98 -1.69
CA THR A 159 -10.03 28.01 -1.47
C THR A 159 -10.57 28.64 -2.76
N GLY A 160 -9.97 28.34 -3.90
CA GLY A 160 -10.41 28.79 -5.21
C GLY A 160 -11.60 28.00 -5.76
N GLY A 161 -12.06 28.37 -6.94
CA GLY A 161 -13.14 27.67 -7.65
C GLY A 161 -13.34 28.18 -9.07
N GLY A 162 -14.08 27.40 -9.90
CA GLY A 162 -14.42 27.76 -11.28
C GLY A 162 -13.20 28.04 -12.15
N ALA A 163 -13.19 29.16 -12.87
CA ALA A 163 -12.11 29.53 -13.80
C ALA A 163 -10.75 29.70 -13.10
N THR A 164 -10.73 30.09 -11.82
CA THR A 164 -9.49 30.17 -11.03
C THR A 164 -8.89 28.81 -10.81
N GLU A 165 -9.72 27.81 -10.49
CA GLU A 165 -9.28 26.41 -10.32
C GLU A 165 -8.69 25.84 -11.60
N ASP A 166 -9.31 26.09 -12.77
CA ASP A 166 -8.77 25.68 -14.07
C ASP A 166 -7.37 26.27 -14.31
N ALA A 167 -7.20 27.58 -14.02
CA ALA A 167 -5.92 28.25 -14.18
C ALA A 167 -4.85 27.72 -13.21
N ASP A 168 -5.23 27.44 -11.97
CA ASP A 168 -4.34 26.87 -10.96
C ASP A 168 -3.95 25.44 -11.29
N ALA A 169 -4.87 24.61 -11.78
CA ALA A 169 -4.58 23.25 -12.22
C ALA A 169 -3.58 23.22 -13.40
N ALA A 170 -3.82 24.08 -14.41
CA ALA A 170 -2.90 24.24 -15.54
C ALA A 170 -1.52 24.79 -15.11
N ARG A 171 -1.50 25.74 -14.15
CA ARG A 171 -0.26 26.26 -13.57
C ARG A 171 0.49 25.18 -12.77
N ALA A 172 -0.21 24.41 -11.96
CA ALA A 172 0.36 23.32 -11.19
C ALA A 172 1.01 22.26 -12.08
N ALA A 173 0.36 21.88 -13.18
CA ALA A 173 0.91 20.97 -14.18
C ALA A 173 2.22 21.49 -14.78
N ARG A 174 2.27 22.76 -15.19
CA ARG A 174 3.49 23.39 -15.74
C ARG A 174 4.63 23.40 -14.72
N LEU A 175 4.33 23.79 -13.46
CA LEU A 175 5.34 23.85 -12.39
C LEU A 175 5.90 22.46 -12.10
N LEU A 176 5.04 21.45 -12.02
CA LEU A 176 5.46 20.08 -11.75
C LEU A 176 6.29 19.51 -12.91
N ALA A 177 5.85 19.70 -14.15
CA ALA A 177 6.61 19.30 -15.34
C ALA A 177 7.99 19.98 -15.40
N GLY A 178 8.07 21.25 -15.03
CA GLY A 178 9.33 21.98 -14.86
C GLY A 178 10.22 21.36 -13.81
N ALA A 179 9.71 21.15 -12.61
CA ALA A 179 10.45 20.55 -11.50
C ALA A 179 11.02 19.16 -11.84
N HIS A 180 10.28 18.33 -12.58
CA HIS A 180 10.77 17.04 -13.05
C HIS A 180 11.91 17.17 -14.06
N ARG A 181 11.81 18.10 -15.03
CA ARG A 181 12.91 18.36 -15.97
C ARG A 181 14.19 18.84 -15.29
N ASP A 182 14.03 19.69 -14.27
CA ASP A 182 15.13 20.32 -13.55
C ASP A 182 15.69 19.42 -12.43
N GLY A 183 15.10 18.22 -12.21
CA GLY A 183 15.51 17.29 -11.16
C GLY A 183 15.23 17.79 -9.72
N THR A 184 14.29 18.72 -9.55
CA THR A 184 13.93 19.34 -8.27
C THR A 184 12.59 18.85 -7.71
N ALA A 185 11.88 17.98 -8.45
CA ALA A 185 10.63 17.37 -8.00
C ALA A 185 10.85 16.38 -6.84
N ALA A 186 9.83 16.21 -6.00
CA ALA A 186 9.79 15.12 -5.06
C ALA A 186 9.74 13.77 -5.81
N PRO A 187 10.27 12.68 -5.24
CA PRO A 187 10.24 11.35 -5.84
C PRO A 187 8.83 10.89 -6.22
N TYR A 188 7.84 11.22 -5.38
CA TYR A 188 6.42 11.01 -5.66
C TYR A 188 5.71 12.36 -5.72
N THR A 189 4.85 12.50 -6.71
CA THR A 189 4.11 13.75 -6.95
C THR A 189 2.74 13.44 -7.52
N GLY A 190 1.78 14.30 -7.27
CA GLY A 190 0.46 14.17 -7.86
C GLY A 190 -0.53 15.21 -7.36
N ILE A 191 -1.80 14.92 -7.58
CA ILE A 191 -2.90 15.83 -7.29
C ILE A 191 -3.98 15.10 -6.47
N ARG A 192 -4.62 15.83 -5.55
CA ARG A 192 -5.92 15.51 -4.99
C ARG A 192 -6.94 16.47 -5.61
N ALA A 193 -7.75 15.94 -6.52
CA ALA A 193 -8.89 16.66 -7.07
C ALA A 193 -10.12 16.46 -6.17
N ALA A 194 -11.20 17.22 -6.41
CA ALA A 194 -12.45 17.01 -5.72
C ALA A 194 -12.97 15.57 -5.90
N CYS A 195 -13.74 15.07 -4.93
CA CYS A 195 -14.25 13.71 -4.91
C CYS A 195 -15.28 13.42 -6.02
N LEU A 196 -15.66 12.14 -6.18
CA LEU A 196 -16.66 11.73 -7.17
C LEU A 196 -18.11 11.79 -6.65
N GLU A 197 -18.39 12.51 -5.59
CA GLU A 197 -19.75 12.77 -5.15
C GLU A 197 -20.49 13.72 -6.10
N ALA A 198 -21.79 13.51 -6.30
CA ALA A 198 -22.59 14.19 -7.31
C ALA A 198 -22.44 15.72 -7.34
N PRO A 199 -22.37 16.44 -6.18
CA PRO A 199 -22.29 17.90 -6.20
C PRO A 199 -20.99 18.45 -6.77
N VAL A 200 -19.89 17.69 -6.73
CA VAL A 200 -18.52 18.16 -7.06
C VAL A 200 -17.80 17.31 -8.11
N ARG A 201 -18.44 16.24 -8.58
CA ARG A 201 -17.86 15.27 -9.52
C ARG A 201 -17.33 15.91 -10.80
N ASP A 202 -18.14 16.72 -11.45
CA ASP A 202 -17.77 17.35 -12.73
C ASP A 202 -16.59 18.30 -12.56
N ARG A 203 -16.51 18.99 -11.42
CA ARG A 203 -15.37 19.83 -11.04
C ARG A 203 -14.12 18.99 -10.87
N GLY A 204 -14.19 17.90 -10.09
CA GLY A 204 -13.05 17.00 -9.85
C GLY A 204 -12.52 16.37 -11.13
N ILE A 205 -13.41 15.88 -12.00
CA ILE A 205 -13.03 15.31 -13.31
C ILE A 205 -12.34 16.37 -14.17
N ARG A 206 -12.89 17.59 -14.23
CA ARG A 206 -12.34 18.69 -15.01
C ARG A 206 -10.94 19.09 -14.54
N THR A 207 -10.77 19.28 -13.24
CA THR A 207 -9.47 19.63 -12.63
C THR A 207 -8.43 18.58 -12.91
N LEU A 208 -8.79 17.29 -12.78
CA LEU A 208 -7.91 16.19 -13.07
C LEU A 208 -7.49 16.14 -14.55
N ASP A 209 -8.44 16.32 -15.47
CA ASP A 209 -8.18 16.32 -16.92
C ASP A 209 -7.23 17.46 -17.31
N ILE A 210 -7.48 18.70 -16.85
CA ILE A 210 -6.60 19.85 -17.08
C ILE A 210 -5.19 19.59 -16.57
N PHE A 211 -5.07 19.05 -15.36
CA PHE A 211 -3.77 18.78 -14.75
C PHE A 211 -2.99 17.71 -15.51
N LEU A 212 -3.61 16.54 -15.81
CA LEU A 212 -2.94 15.44 -16.50
C LEU A 212 -2.59 15.80 -17.94
N THR A 213 -3.47 16.49 -18.67
CA THR A 213 -3.21 16.99 -20.01
C THR A 213 -2.05 17.98 -20.00
N GLY A 214 -2.06 18.93 -19.05
CA GLY A 214 -0.96 19.89 -18.90
C GLY A 214 0.38 19.24 -18.57
N LEU A 215 0.41 18.13 -17.80
CA LEU A 215 1.64 17.36 -17.57
C LEU A 215 2.19 16.77 -18.87
N LEU A 216 1.34 16.21 -19.73
CA LEU A 216 1.75 15.66 -21.02
C LEU A 216 2.25 16.76 -21.98
N GLU A 217 1.53 17.88 -22.07
CA GLU A 217 1.89 19.00 -22.93
C GLU A 217 3.23 19.65 -22.54
N HIS A 218 3.47 19.83 -21.25
CA HIS A 218 4.67 20.53 -20.76
C HIS A 218 5.84 19.59 -20.43
N GLY A 219 5.58 18.31 -20.14
CA GLY A 219 6.58 17.32 -19.75
C GLY A 219 6.90 16.30 -20.84
N GLY A 220 6.07 16.17 -21.87
CA GLY A 220 6.18 15.14 -22.91
C GLY A 220 5.77 13.73 -22.45
N ALA A 221 5.75 13.48 -21.15
CA ALA A 221 5.31 12.22 -20.54
C ALA A 221 4.83 12.46 -19.10
N LEU A 222 4.01 11.54 -18.59
CA LEU A 222 3.66 11.56 -17.16
C LEU A 222 4.88 11.18 -16.30
N PRO A 223 5.13 11.88 -15.19
CA PRO A 223 6.24 11.58 -14.28
C PRO A 223 6.23 10.14 -13.77
N PRO A 224 7.40 9.49 -13.57
CA PRO A 224 7.44 8.10 -13.10
C PRO A 224 6.74 7.88 -11.75
N GLY A 225 6.90 8.83 -10.82
CA GLY A 225 6.31 8.80 -9.47
C GLY A 225 4.95 9.47 -9.36
N LEU A 226 4.21 9.65 -10.49
CA LEU A 226 2.87 10.22 -10.45
C LEU A 226 1.89 9.32 -9.71
N VAL A 227 1.23 9.86 -8.68
CA VAL A 227 0.18 9.21 -7.91
C VAL A 227 -0.97 10.20 -7.70
N LEU A 228 -2.19 9.77 -8.04
CA LEU A 228 -3.38 10.57 -7.79
C LEU A 228 -4.00 10.21 -6.44
N THR A 229 -4.75 11.12 -5.83
CA THR A 229 -5.52 10.83 -4.62
C THR A 229 -7.01 10.91 -4.93
N LEU A 230 -7.73 9.83 -4.64
CA LEU A 230 -9.19 9.77 -4.70
C LEU A 230 -9.76 9.96 -3.30
N PRO A 231 -10.31 11.17 -2.96
CA PRO A 231 -10.83 11.46 -1.63
C PRO A 231 -12.29 11.02 -1.45
N LYS A 232 -12.75 10.99 -0.20
CA LYS A 232 -14.14 10.84 0.27
C LYS A 232 -14.88 9.65 -0.37
N VAL A 233 -14.18 8.52 -0.47
CA VAL A 233 -14.74 7.29 -1.06
C VAL A 233 -15.58 6.56 -0.02
N SER A 234 -16.84 6.29 -0.36
CA SER A 234 -17.79 5.54 0.48
C SER A 234 -18.16 4.18 -0.09
N TYR A 235 -18.06 4.00 -1.42
CA TYR A 235 -18.45 2.79 -2.14
C TYR A 235 -17.40 2.35 -3.15
N ALA A 236 -17.29 1.04 -3.37
CA ALA A 236 -16.35 0.47 -4.34
C ALA A 236 -16.65 0.92 -5.79
N GLU A 237 -17.91 1.23 -6.09
CA GLU A 237 -18.34 1.74 -7.38
C GLU A 237 -17.73 3.10 -7.74
N GLN A 238 -17.42 3.94 -6.74
CA GLN A 238 -16.68 5.20 -6.97
C GLN A 238 -15.25 4.91 -7.43
N VAL A 239 -14.62 3.87 -6.88
CA VAL A 239 -13.29 3.40 -7.32
C VAL A 239 -13.37 2.86 -8.75
N THR A 240 -14.37 2.02 -9.06
CA THR A 240 -14.61 1.54 -10.43
C THR A 240 -14.80 2.69 -11.42
N ALA A 241 -15.58 3.71 -11.04
CA ALA A 241 -15.79 4.89 -11.88
C ALA A 241 -14.47 5.66 -12.11
N PHE A 242 -13.63 5.77 -11.08
CA PHE A 242 -12.33 6.42 -11.21
C PHE A 242 -11.38 5.63 -12.11
N VAL A 243 -11.34 4.30 -12.01
CA VAL A 243 -10.59 3.44 -12.93
C VAL A 243 -11.01 3.67 -14.37
N ARG A 244 -12.33 3.71 -14.65
CA ARG A 244 -12.85 3.97 -16.01
C ARG A 244 -12.49 5.36 -16.53
N LEU A 245 -12.46 6.38 -15.66
CA LEU A 245 -11.98 7.72 -16.00
C LEU A 245 -10.52 7.68 -16.44
N LEU A 246 -9.66 7.03 -15.66
CA LEU A 246 -8.23 6.89 -15.97
C LEU A 246 -7.99 6.09 -17.26
N GLU A 247 -8.73 5.00 -17.47
CA GLU A 247 -8.67 4.24 -18.73
C GLU A 247 -9.09 5.08 -19.93
N ALA A 248 -10.13 5.92 -19.80
CA ALA A 248 -10.54 6.81 -20.87
C ALA A 248 -9.46 7.83 -21.18
N PHE A 249 -8.84 8.44 -20.15
CA PHE A 249 -7.72 9.35 -20.31
C PHE A 249 -6.52 8.68 -20.99
N GLU A 250 -6.12 7.50 -20.51
CA GLU A 250 -5.00 6.73 -21.08
C GLU A 250 -5.24 6.40 -22.56
N ARG A 251 -6.45 5.95 -22.92
CA ARG A 251 -6.81 5.69 -24.33
C ARG A 251 -6.74 6.94 -25.19
N THR A 252 -7.29 8.06 -24.71
CA THR A 252 -7.32 9.33 -25.44
C THR A 252 -5.92 9.84 -25.75
N HIS A 253 -4.99 9.65 -24.82
CA HIS A 253 -3.62 10.14 -24.96
C HIS A 253 -2.60 9.06 -25.40
N GLY A 254 -3.08 7.86 -25.79
CA GLY A 254 -2.21 6.77 -26.26
C GLY A 254 -1.22 6.25 -25.20
N LEU A 255 -1.57 6.36 -23.93
CA LEU A 255 -0.76 5.85 -22.82
C LEU A 255 -0.96 4.34 -22.65
N GLN A 256 0.02 3.70 -22.05
CA GLN A 256 -0.11 2.28 -21.70
C GLN A 256 -1.25 2.09 -20.67
N PRO A 257 -2.13 1.09 -20.83
CA PRO A 257 -3.15 0.76 -19.85
C PRO A 257 -2.51 0.52 -18.45
N GLY A 258 -3.12 1.09 -17.42
CA GLY A 258 -2.61 0.96 -16.05
C GLY A 258 -1.42 1.89 -15.72
N ARG A 259 -1.06 2.83 -16.60
CA ARG A 259 0.04 3.77 -16.37
C ARG A 259 -0.21 4.68 -15.16
N ILE A 260 -1.45 5.04 -14.90
CA ILE A 260 -1.82 5.96 -13.84
C ILE A 260 -2.31 5.18 -12.63
N GLY A 261 -1.52 5.24 -11.54
CA GLY A 261 -1.89 4.71 -10.24
C GLY A 261 -2.51 5.78 -9.35
N PHE A 262 -3.23 5.35 -8.32
CA PHE A 262 -3.84 6.24 -7.35
C PHE A 262 -3.87 5.66 -5.95
N GLU A 263 -3.99 6.52 -4.96
CA GLU A 263 -4.28 6.16 -3.58
C GLU A 263 -5.74 6.50 -3.25
N ILE A 264 -6.32 5.74 -2.33
CA ILE A 264 -7.69 5.92 -1.86
C ILE A 264 -7.64 6.54 -0.47
N GLN A 265 -8.30 7.68 -0.29
CA GLN A 265 -8.42 8.30 1.03
C GLN A 265 -9.59 7.66 1.78
N ILE A 266 -9.29 7.09 2.94
CA ILE A 266 -10.23 6.38 3.81
C ILE A 266 -10.62 7.34 4.95
N GLU A 267 -11.76 7.98 4.78
CA GLU A 267 -12.22 9.07 5.66
C GLU A 267 -13.74 9.10 5.85
N THR A 268 -14.44 8.08 5.35
CA THR A 268 -15.86 7.85 5.60
C THR A 268 -16.07 6.56 6.38
N SER A 269 -17.07 6.49 7.23
CA SER A 269 -17.38 5.27 7.99
C SER A 269 -17.76 4.11 7.07
N GLN A 270 -18.43 4.42 5.95
CA GLN A 270 -18.84 3.44 4.92
C GLN A 270 -17.65 2.81 4.20
N ALA A 271 -16.51 3.50 4.12
CA ALA A 271 -15.28 2.93 3.59
C ALA A 271 -14.77 1.75 4.42
N ILE A 272 -15.02 1.77 5.73
CA ILE A 272 -14.58 0.72 6.66
C ILE A 272 -15.62 -0.39 6.73
N LEU A 273 -16.90 -0.05 6.93
CA LEU A 273 -17.97 -1.03 7.11
C LEU A 273 -19.19 -0.64 6.27
N ALA A 274 -19.53 -1.47 5.31
CA ALA A 274 -20.73 -1.32 4.49
C ALA A 274 -22.02 -1.65 5.28
N ALA A 275 -23.18 -1.26 4.74
CA ALA A 275 -24.47 -1.52 5.34
C ALA A 275 -24.80 -3.03 5.49
N ASP A 276 -24.17 -3.87 4.67
CA ASP A 276 -24.28 -5.34 4.72
C ASP A 276 -23.28 -6.00 5.71
N GLY A 277 -22.49 -5.19 6.42
CA GLY A 277 -21.48 -5.66 7.36
C GLY A 277 -20.15 -6.09 6.75
N THR A 278 -19.94 -5.91 5.44
CA THR A 278 -18.68 -6.25 4.80
C THR A 278 -17.66 -5.10 4.89
N ALA A 279 -16.36 -5.44 4.86
CA ALA A 279 -15.28 -4.45 4.82
C ALA A 279 -15.19 -3.84 3.41
N THR A 280 -15.74 -2.63 3.23
CA THR A 280 -15.77 -1.95 1.92
C THR A 280 -14.36 -1.68 1.39
N VAL A 281 -13.41 -1.34 2.25
CA VAL A 281 -12.02 -1.07 1.85
C VAL A 281 -11.37 -2.23 1.09
N ALA A 282 -11.69 -3.48 1.42
CA ALA A 282 -11.21 -4.66 0.68
C ALA A 282 -11.81 -4.71 -0.74
N ARG A 283 -13.10 -4.36 -0.87
CA ARG A 283 -13.77 -4.24 -2.18
C ARG A 283 -13.22 -3.08 -3.01
N MET A 284 -12.83 -1.97 -2.36
CA MET A 284 -12.20 -0.83 -3.04
C MET A 284 -10.84 -1.20 -3.64
N ILE A 285 -10.02 -1.99 -2.92
CA ILE A 285 -8.75 -2.49 -3.46
C ILE A 285 -8.98 -3.37 -4.68
N ASP A 286 -9.96 -4.27 -4.64
CA ASP A 286 -10.32 -5.12 -5.77
C ASP A 286 -10.85 -4.30 -6.96
N ALA A 287 -11.74 -3.34 -6.69
CA ALA A 287 -12.31 -2.44 -7.71
C ALA A 287 -11.27 -1.53 -8.38
N ALA A 288 -10.12 -1.30 -7.74
CA ALA A 288 -9.03 -0.52 -8.30
C ALA A 288 -8.25 -1.24 -9.41
N ASP A 289 -8.49 -2.53 -9.64
CA ASP A 289 -7.91 -3.34 -10.71
C ASP A 289 -6.38 -3.21 -10.83
N GLY A 290 -5.69 -3.34 -9.68
CA GLY A 290 -4.23 -3.22 -9.58
C GLY A 290 -3.67 -1.79 -9.63
N ARG A 291 -4.52 -0.75 -9.75
CA ARG A 291 -4.10 0.66 -9.81
C ARG A 291 -3.96 1.31 -8.43
N ALA A 292 -4.51 0.71 -7.37
CA ALA A 292 -4.37 1.24 -6.01
C ALA A 292 -2.92 1.11 -5.54
N THR A 293 -2.29 2.24 -5.20
CA THR A 293 -0.93 2.32 -4.68
C THR A 293 -0.89 2.49 -3.16
N GLY A 294 -1.96 3.01 -2.57
CA GLY A 294 -2.05 3.28 -1.15
C GLY A 294 -3.47 3.47 -0.63
N LEU A 295 -3.63 3.29 0.68
CA LEU A 295 -4.79 3.69 1.45
C LEU A 295 -4.33 4.76 2.44
N HIS A 296 -4.93 5.94 2.40
CA HIS A 296 -4.58 7.08 3.25
C HIS A 296 -5.70 7.33 4.26
N TYR A 297 -5.38 7.27 5.54
CA TYR A 297 -6.35 7.51 6.61
C TYR A 297 -6.61 9.01 6.78
N GLY A 298 -7.86 9.45 6.64
CA GLY A 298 -8.28 10.84 6.84
C GLY A 298 -8.78 11.07 8.27
N THR A 299 -7.93 11.59 9.15
CA THR A 299 -8.17 11.68 10.60
C THR A 299 -9.44 12.44 10.94
N PHE A 300 -9.65 13.62 10.34
CA PHE A 300 -10.66 14.57 10.79
C PHE A 300 -12.04 14.22 10.25
N ASP A 301 -12.17 13.99 8.94
CA ASP A 301 -13.43 13.61 8.32
C ASP A 301 -13.97 12.30 8.88
N TYR A 302 -13.10 11.30 9.03
CA TYR A 302 -13.50 10.01 9.62
C TYR A 302 -13.99 10.17 11.07
N SER A 303 -13.23 10.92 11.88
CA SER A 303 -13.60 11.17 13.28
C SER A 303 -14.92 11.95 13.40
N ALA A 304 -15.09 12.97 12.55
CA ALA A 304 -16.32 13.76 12.51
C ALA A 304 -17.53 12.91 12.08
N ALA A 305 -17.36 12.05 11.07
CA ALA A 305 -18.42 11.14 10.61
C ALA A 305 -18.88 10.15 11.69
N LEU A 306 -18.01 9.84 12.67
CA LEU A 306 -18.34 9.01 13.83
C LEU A 306 -18.85 9.80 15.04
N GLY A 307 -19.00 11.14 14.93
CA GLY A 307 -19.44 11.99 16.01
C GLY A 307 -18.38 12.23 17.10
N VAL A 308 -17.10 11.98 16.82
CA VAL A 308 -16.01 12.29 17.75
C VAL A 308 -15.85 13.80 17.83
N SER A 309 -15.93 14.35 19.04
CA SER A 309 -15.79 15.81 19.25
C SER A 309 -14.40 16.31 18.83
N ALA A 310 -14.33 17.54 18.32
CA ALA A 310 -13.12 18.13 17.75
C ALA A 310 -11.89 18.02 18.67
N ALA A 311 -12.07 18.16 19.97
CA ALA A 311 -11.00 18.07 20.97
C ALA A 311 -10.37 16.66 21.09
N HIS A 312 -11.02 15.63 20.56
CA HIS A 312 -10.59 14.23 20.63
C HIS A 312 -10.28 13.61 19.27
N GLN A 313 -10.32 14.40 18.18
CA GLN A 313 -9.98 13.95 16.83
C GLN A 313 -8.47 13.84 16.66
N ALA A 314 -7.95 12.63 16.83
CA ALA A 314 -6.52 12.34 16.75
C ALA A 314 -6.27 10.98 16.09
N SER A 315 -5.10 10.80 15.48
CA SER A 315 -4.75 9.55 14.80
C SER A 315 -4.55 8.37 15.75
N ASP A 316 -4.43 8.60 17.06
CA ASP A 316 -4.35 7.58 18.11
C ASP A 316 -5.66 7.34 18.85
N HIS A 317 -6.76 7.99 18.43
CA HIS A 317 -8.09 7.72 18.99
C HIS A 317 -8.51 6.25 18.71
N PRO A 318 -9.21 5.56 19.63
CA PRO A 318 -9.64 4.16 19.43
C PRO A 318 -10.43 3.92 18.15
N ALA A 319 -11.27 4.86 17.71
CA ALA A 319 -11.98 4.77 16.44
C ALA A 319 -11.03 4.81 15.23
N ALA A 320 -9.99 5.64 15.28
CA ALA A 320 -8.94 5.68 14.27
C ALA A 320 -8.17 4.35 14.22
N ASP A 321 -7.86 3.78 15.39
CA ASP A 321 -7.18 2.48 15.48
C ASP A 321 -8.00 1.35 14.86
N HIS A 322 -9.33 1.35 15.06
CA HIS A 322 -10.20 0.37 14.43
C HIS A 322 -10.15 0.48 12.91
N ALA A 323 -10.34 1.69 12.36
CA ALA A 323 -10.27 1.90 10.90
C ALA A 323 -8.91 1.46 10.33
N LYS A 324 -7.82 1.87 10.97
CA LYS A 324 -6.46 1.53 10.54
C LYS A 324 -6.18 0.03 10.62
N ALA A 325 -6.71 -0.68 11.62
CA ALA A 325 -6.59 -2.14 11.70
C ALA A 325 -7.31 -2.84 10.54
N VAL A 326 -8.52 -2.38 10.17
CA VAL A 326 -9.26 -2.92 9.02
C VAL A 326 -8.52 -2.63 7.70
N MET A 327 -8.04 -1.37 7.50
CA MET A 327 -7.22 -1.00 6.34
C MET A 327 -5.98 -1.89 6.19
N GLN A 328 -5.27 -2.12 7.30
CA GLN A 328 -4.06 -2.93 7.31
C GLN A 328 -4.31 -4.38 6.91
N VAL A 329 -5.37 -4.99 7.44
CA VAL A 329 -5.76 -6.36 7.07
C VAL A 329 -6.19 -6.43 5.59
N ALA A 330 -6.98 -5.47 5.12
CA ALA A 330 -7.42 -5.41 3.72
C ALA A 330 -6.26 -5.24 2.73
N ALA A 331 -5.25 -4.43 3.10
CA ALA A 331 -4.08 -4.17 2.25
C ALA A 331 -3.00 -5.26 2.33
N ALA A 332 -3.06 -6.15 3.33
CA ALA A 332 -2.02 -7.15 3.57
C ALA A 332 -1.80 -8.07 2.35
N GLY A 333 -0.57 -8.12 1.85
CA GLY A 333 -0.19 -8.93 0.69
C GLY A 333 -0.58 -8.38 -0.68
N THR A 334 -1.40 -7.33 -0.77
CA THR A 334 -1.89 -6.77 -2.05
C THR A 334 -0.89 -5.86 -2.77
N GLY A 335 0.20 -5.47 -2.10
CA GLY A 335 1.13 -4.44 -2.60
C GLY A 335 0.68 -3.00 -2.29
N VAL A 336 -0.56 -2.81 -1.87
CA VAL A 336 -1.11 -1.50 -1.49
C VAL A 336 -0.52 -1.05 -0.15
N ARG A 337 -0.01 0.17 -0.10
CA ARG A 337 0.58 0.76 1.11
C ARG A 337 -0.51 1.30 2.03
N VAL A 338 -0.19 1.44 3.32
CA VAL A 338 -1.07 2.12 4.29
C VAL A 338 -0.35 3.35 4.84
N CYS A 339 -1.06 4.49 4.85
CA CYS A 339 -0.58 5.77 5.33
C CYS A 339 -1.41 6.21 6.53
N ASP A 340 -0.76 6.59 7.63
CA ASP A 340 -1.43 7.16 8.80
C ASP A 340 -1.92 8.57 8.51
N GLY A 341 -2.89 9.02 9.30
CA GLY A 341 -3.45 10.36 9.21
C GLY A 341 -2.54 11.45 9.77
N SER A 342 -3.00 12.68 9.64
CA SER A 342 -2.30 13.89 10.08
C SER A 342 -2.64 14.29 11.51
N SER A 343 -1.80 15.19 12.06
CA SER A 343 -2.08 15.97 13.26
C SER A 343 -2.24 17.44 12.89
N ASN A 344 -3.29 18.10 13.39
CA ASN A 344 -3.52 19.53 13.23
C ASN A 344 -2.83 20.39 14.31
N VAL A 345 -2.09 19.78 15.23
CA VAL A 345 -1.26 20.50 16.19
C VAL A 345 0.04 20.90 15.52
N LEU A 346 0.11 22.17 15.12
CA LEU A 346 1.24 22.69 14.38
C LEU A 346 2.35 23.20 15.31
N PRO A 347 3.63 22.95 14.99
CA PRO A 347 4.77 23.46 15.76
C PRO A 347 5.06 24.91 15.41
N VAL A 348 4.26 25.81 15.96
CA VAL A 348 4.35 27.28 15.79
C VAL A 348 4.17 27.97 17.13
N GLY A 349 4.72 29.20 17.27
CA GLY A 349 4.63 29.99 18.49
C GLY A 349 5.90 29.97 19.30
N THR A 350 5.81 29.95 20.64
CA THR A 350 7.00 29.91 21.52
C THR A 350 7.73 28.57 21.45
N THR A 351 8.98 28.55 21.88
CA THR A 351 9.77 27.30 21.93
C THR A 351 9.08 26.21 22.72
N GLU A 352 8.39 26.51 23.82
CA GLU A 352 7.64 25.56 24.63
C GLU A 352 6.46 24.98 23.84
N GLN A 353 5.76 25.79 23.05
CA GLN A 353 4.64 25.37 22.20
C GLN A 353 5.14 24.48 21.06
N VAL A 354 6.25 24.87 20.42
CA VAL A 354 6.89 24.07 19.36
C VAL A 354 7.36 22.72 19.94
N HIS A 355 8.02 22.70 21.09
CA HIS A 355 8.47 21.46 21.75
C HIS A 355 7.29 20.56 22.14
N ALA A 356 6.16 21.12 22.60
CA ALA A 356 4.96 20.34 22.91
C ALA A 356 4.39 19.69 21.65
N ALA A 357 4.26 20.43 20.54
CA ALA A 357 3.82 19.92 19.27
C ALA A 357 4.78 18.86 18.70
N TRP A 358 6.10 19.07 18.82
CA TRP A 358 7.11 18.12 18.40
C TRP A 358 7.04 16.80 19.18
N ARG A 359 6.89 16.85 20.52
CA ARG A 359 6.70 15.63 21.33
C ARG A 359 5.47 14.85 20.92
N LEU A 360 4.35 15.56 20.73
CA LEU A 360 3.10 14.92 20.27
C LEU A 360 3.32 14.25 18.90
N HIS A 361 3.79 15.00 17.91
CA HIS A 361 3.96 14.49 16.55
C HIS A 361 4.95 13.33 16.50
N TYR A 362 6.11 13.45 17.16
CA TYR A 362 7.09 12.37 17.27
C TYR A 362 6.49 11.11 17.89
N GLY A 363 5.70 11.25 18.96
CA GLY A 363 5.03 10.15 19.63
C GLY A 363 4.02 9.44 18.72
N LEU A 364 3.19 10.20 17.98
CA LEU A 364 2.23 9.66 17.01
C LEU A 364 2.94 8.89 15.90
N VAL A 365 4.00 9.45 15.32
CA VAL A 365 4.78 8.79 14.27
C VAL A 365 5.45 7.51 14.79
N ARG A 366 6.06 7.54 15.98
CA ARG A 366 6.67 6.35 16.60
C ARG A 366 5.63 5.25 16.83
N ARG A 367 4.43 5.63 17.29
CA ARG A 367 3.30 4.71 17.46
C ARG A 367 2.85 4.09 16.14
N ALA A 368 2.73 4.90 15.09
CA ALA A 368 2.38 4.44 13.75
C ALA A 368 3.40 3.41 13.21
N LEU A 369 4.70 3.73 13.30
CA LEU A 369 5.79 2.83 12.88
C LEU A 369 5.76 1.48 13.61
N ALA A 370 5.51 1.48 14.94
CA ALA A 370 5.38 0.26 15.73
C ALA A 370 4.18 -0.60 15.31
N ARG A 371 3.19 -0.02 14.64
CA ARG A 371 1.99 -0.68 14.09
C ARG A 371 2.09 -0.96 12.58
N ALA A 372 3.30 -0.86 12.01
CA ALA A 372 3.56 -1.08 10.58
C ALA A 372 2.91 -0.04 9.63
N TYR A 373 2.58 1.15 10.14
CA TYR A 373 2.27 2.31 9.33
C TYR A 373 3.56 3.11 9.09
N TYR A 374 4.21 2.85 7.97
CA TYR A 374 5.54 3.42 7.67
C TYR A 374 5.48 4.75 6.92
N GLN A 375 4.28 5.18 6.52
CA GLN A 375 3.99 6.45 5.88
C GLN A 375 2.95 7.20 6.72
N GLY A 376 3.01 8.52 6.72
CA GLY A 376 2.03 9.36 7.37
C GLY A 376 1.86 10.68 6.63
N TRP A 377 0.99 11.53 7.12
CA TRP A 377 0.65 12.79 6.50
C TRP A 377 1.16 13.97 7.35
N ASP A 378 1.99 14.84 6.76
CA ASP A 378 2.49 16.05 7.40
C ASP A 378 1.84 17.30 6.79
N MET A 379 1.36 18.19 7.64
CA MET A 379 0.61 19.39 7.24
C MET A 379 1.43 20.67 7.29
N HIS A 380 2.63 20.64 7.90
CA HIS A 380 3.43 21.82 8.13
C HIS A 380 4.92 21.54 8.08
N PRO A 381 5.77 22.40 7.49
CA PRO A 381 7.23 22.20 7.44
C PRO A 381 7.87 21.91 8.78
N GLY A 382 7.42 22.54 9.86
CA GLY A 382 7.91 22.29 11.21
C GLY A 382 7.66 20.89 11.76
N GLN A 383 6.82 20.05 11.11
CA GLN A 383 6.64 18.64 11.46
C GLN A 383 7.70 17.72 10.82
N LEU A 384 8.38 18.17 9.76
CA LEU A 384 9.37 17.36 9.06
C LEU A 384 10.56 16.94 9.96
N PRO A 385 11.12 17.79 10.83
CA PRO A 385 12.18 17.37 11.75
C PRO A 385 11.78 16.17 12.59
N THR A 386 10.57 16.20 13.16
CA THR A 386 10.07 15.12 14.03
C THR A 386 9.61 13.89 13.26
N ARG A 387 9.13 14.05 12.02
CA ARG A 387 8.88 12.92 11.11
C ARG A 387 10.15 12.12 10.88
N TYR A 388 11.19 12.78 10.40
CA TYR A 388 12.45 12.11 10.10
C TYR A 388 13.15 11.60 11.35
N ALA A 389 13.10 12.35 12.47
CA ALA A 389 13.66 11.88 13.74
C ALA A 389 12.98 10.59 14.21
N ALA A 390 11.66 10.50 14.14
CA ALA A 390 10.91 9.31 14.55
C ALA A 390 11.26 8.09 13.67
N VAL A 391 11.31 8.29 12.35
CA VAL A 391 11.65 7.24 11.37
C VAL A 391 13.09 6.77 11.60
N TYR A 392 14.04 7.69 11.71
CA TYR A 392 15.46 7.33 11.85
C TYR A 392 15.75 6.68 13.21
N ALA A 393 15.20 7.21 14.30
CA ALA A 393 15.32 6.59 15.60
C ALA A 393 14.69 5.18 15.66
N PHE A 394 13.60 4.95 14.91
CA PHE A 394 12.96 3.63 14.84
C PHE A 394 13.87 2.59 14.20
N TYR A 395 14.39 2.87 13.00
CA TYR A 395 15.24 1.92 12.29
C TYR A 395 16.61 1.75 12.97
N ARG A 396 17.18 2.83 13.51
CA ARG A 396 18.45 2.79 14.22
C ARG A 396 18.39 2.00 15.52
N ALA A 397 17.32 2.16 16.31
CA ALA A 397 17.15 1.42 17.56
C ALA A 397 17.06 -0.10 17.35
N GLY A 398 16.44 -0.55 16.25
CA GLY A 398 16.30 -1.97 15.92
C GLY A 398 17.45 -2.54 15.06
N PHE A 399 18.39 -1.71 14.61
CA PHE A 399 19.36 -2.09 13.59
C PHE A 399 20.26 -3.26 13.98
N ALA A 400 20.97 -3.15 15.11
CA ALA A 400 21.95 -4.16 15.53
C ALA A 400 21.30 -5.53 15.76
N GLU A 401 20.13 -5.56 16.41
CA GLU A 401 19.38 -6.78 16.64
C GLU A 401 18.89 -7.39 15.32
N ALA A 402 18.28 -6.60 14.46
CA ALA A 402 17.75 -7.09 13.17
C ALA A 402 18.86 -7.62 12.27
N ALA A 403 19.99 -6.93 12.18
CA ALA A 403 21.13 -7.35 11.38
C ALA A 403 21.77 -8.64 11.91
N GLY A 404 22.00 -8.72 13.22
CA GLY A 404 22.59 -9.91 13.85
C GLY A 404 21.72 -11.15 13.72
N ARG A 405 20.40 -11.02 13.98
CA ARG A 405 19.44 -12.13 13.84
C ARG A 405 19.34 -12.63 12.39
N LEU A 406 19.25 -11.70 11.43
CA LEU A 406 19.16 -12.07 10.01
C LEU A 406 20.44 -12.74 9.52
N GLY A 407 21.63 -12.24 9.92
CA GLY A 407 22.92 -12.85 9.60
C GLY A 407 23.00 -14.28 10.15
N GLY A 408 22.69 -14.47 11.42
CA GLY A 408 22.65 -15.79 12.05
C GLY A 408 21.67 -16.76 11.37
N TYR A 409 20.49 -16.26 10.95
CA TYR A 409 19.54 -17.07 10.19
C TYR A 409 20.10 -17.50 8.82
N ALA A 410 20.74 -16.58 8.11
CA ALA A 410 21.31 -16.83 6.79
C ALA A 410 22.47 -17.83 6.83
N GLU A 411 23.25 -17.81 7.89
CA GLU A 411 24.36 -18.76 8.15
C GLU A 411 23.89 -20.09 8.77
N ARG A 412 22.60 -20.20 9.13
CA ARG A 412 22.04 -21.32 9.91
C ARG A 412 22.76 -21.57 11.25
N ALA A 413 23.34 -20.54 11.82
CA ALA A 413 23.97 -20.59 13.13
C ALA A 413 22.86 -20.66 14.19
N GLY A 414 22.98 -21.57 15.14
CA GLY A 414 22.07 -21.65 16.29
C GLY A 414 22.21 -20.39 17.15
N GLY A 415 21.08 -19.82 17.57
CA GLY A 415 21.01 -18.66 18.46
C GLY A 415 20.03 -18.87 19.61
N ALA A 416 19.95 -17.93 20.54
CA ALA A 416 18.98 -17.96 21.64
C ALA A 416 17.52 -17.76 21.19
N VAL A 417 17.30 -17.29 19.96
CA VAL A 417 15.99 -17.09 19.34
C VAL A 417 15.91 -17.93 18.07
N LEU A 418 14.89 -18.76 17.97
CA LEU A 418 14.60 -19.53 16.76
C LEU A 418 13.82 -18.64 15.77
N ASP A 419 14.50 -18.18 14.72
CA ASP A 419 13.87 -17.39 13.66
C ASP A 419 13.28 -18.31 12.57
N GLU A 420 12.01 -18.06 12.24
CA GLU A 420 11.30 -18.72 11.16
C GLU A 420 11.41 -17.90 9.84
N PRO A 421 11.10 -18.49 8.68
CA PRO A 421 11.15 -17.76 7.40
C PRO A 421 10.32 -16.45 7.38
N ALA A 422 9.20 -16.40 8.11
CA ALA A 422 8.40 -15.19 8.24
C ALA A 422 9.13 -14.09 9.02
N THR A 423 9.85 -14.46 10.09
CA THR A 423 10.65 -13.55 10.90
C THR A 423 11.85 -13.04 10.11
N ALA A 424 12.55 -13.92 9.39
CA ALA A 424 13.68 -13.54 8.53
C ALA A 424 13.24 -12.53 7.45
N ARG A 425 12.04 -12.70 6.86
CA ARG A 425 11.45 -11.74 5.94
C ARG A 425 11.18 -10.39 6.62
N ALA A 426 10.62 -10.38 7.82
CA ALA A 426 10.36 -9.15 8.56
C ALA A 426 11.65 -8.40 8.90
N LEU A 427 12.71 -9.10 9.32
CA LEU A 427 14.03 -8.54 9.60
C LEU A 427 14.66 -7.93 8.33
N ALA A 428 14.64 -8.65 7.21
CA ALA A 428 15.13 -8.16 5.92
C ALA A 428 14.35 -6.92 5.47
N SER A 429 13.01 -6.92 5.59
CA SER A 429 12.16 -5.78 5.26
C SER A 429 12.46 -4.57 6.14
N HIS A 430 12.73 -4.76 7.43
CA HIS A 430 13.13 -3.68 8.34
C HIS A 430 14.44 -3.02 7.87
N LEU A 431 15.47 -3.81 7.57
CA LEU A 431 16.77 -3.31 7.10
C LEU A 431 16.63 -2.57 5.76
N LEU A 432 15.90 -3.14 4.79
CA LEU A 432 15.69 -2.51 3.48
C LEU A 432 14.96 -1.16 3.60
N ARG A 433 13.88 -1.09 4.36
CA ARG A 433 13.15 0.18 4.58
C ARG A 433 14.03 1.20 5.29
N GLY A 434 14.86 0.77 6.24
CA GLY A 434 15.84 1.64 6.88
C GLY A 434 16.84 2.23 5.90
N ILE A 435 17.30 1.45 4.91
CA ILE A 435 18.18 1.92 3.82
C ILE A 435 17.41 2.88 2.90
N GLU A 436 16.22 2.51 2.45
CA GLU A 436 15.41 3.29 1.51
C GLU A 436 15.07 4.69 2.01
N CYS A 437 14.75 4.83 3.30
CA CYS A 437 14.45 6.12 3.91
C CYS A 437 15.70 6.92 4.33
N GLY A 438 16.91 6.34 4.24
CA GLY A 438 18.16 6.99 4.63
C GLY A 438 18.48 6.92 6.13
N ALA A 439 17.75 6.10 6.89
CA ALA A 439 18.06 5.84 8.30
C ALA A 439 19.32 4.97 8.47
N LEU A 440 19.55 4.06 7.53
CA LEU A 440 20.67 3.11 7.50
C LEU A 440 21.47 3.29 6.21
N ASP A 441 22.78 3.04 6.27
CA ASP A 441 23.60 2.98 5.07
C ASP A 441 23.70 1.55 4.55
N THR A 442 23.75 1.39 3.24
CA THR A 442 23.89 0.08 2.58
C THR A 442 25.19 -0.63 3.04
N ALA A 443 26.30 0.11 3.12
CA ALA A 443 27.59 -0.46 3.50
C ALA A 443 27.57 -0.97 4.96
N GLU A 444 27.08 -0.16 5.91
CA GLU A 444 26.99 -0.57 7.32
C GLU A 444 26.06 -1.77 7.50
N THR A 445 24.95 -1.80 6.76
CA THR A 445 23.99 -2.91 6.82
C THR A 445 24.60 -4.21 6.28
N THR A 446 25.29 -4.14 5.14
CA THR A 446 26.00 -5.29 4.57
C THR A 446 27.06 -5.85 5.54
N VAL A 447 27.83 -4.98 6.18
CA VAL A 447 28.83 -5.40 7.18
C VAL A 447 28.16 -6.05 8.40
N ALA A 448 27.07 -5.45 8.89
CA ALA A 448 26.43 -5.90 10.12
C ALA A 448 25.67 -7.24 9.97
N CYS A 449 25.04 -7.52 8.81
CA CYS A 449 24.29 -8.76 8.58
C CYS A 449 25.02 -9.79 7.70
N GLY A 450 26.17 -9.45 7.11
CA GLY A 450 26.90 -10.35 6.20
C GLY A 450 26.21 -10.58 4.84
N LEU A 451 25.16 -9.79 4.50
CA LEU A 451 24.35 -10.00 3.31
C LEU A 451 24.43 -8.80 2.35
N ALA A 452 24.69 -9.09 1.08
CA ALA A 452 24.59 -8.09 0.02
C ALA A 452 23.13 -7.63 -0.18
N PRO A 453 22.90 -6.41 -0.72
CA PRO A 453 21.54 -5.85 -0.91
C PRO A 453 20.58 -6.77 -1.68
N ASP A 454 21.07 -7.49 -2.69
CA ASP A 454 20.24 -8.42 -3.48
C ASP A 454 19.77 -9.62 -2.65
N ARG A 455 20.61 -10.10 -1.73
CA ARG A 455 20.23 -11.17 -0.79
C ARG A 455 19.20 -10.67 0.22
N LEU A 456 19.34 -9.43 0.69
CA LEU A 456 18.33 -8.79 1.54
C LEU A 456 16.98 -8.70 0.82
N ARG A 457 16.97 -8.27 -0.44
CA ARG A 457 15.75 -8.23 -1.28
C ARG A 457 15.14 -9.62 -1.46
N ALA A 458 15.96 -10.64 -1.69
CA ALA A 458 15.49 -12.02 -1.81
C ALA A 458 14.83 -12.54 -0.52
N PHE A 459 15.38 -12.20 0.67
CA PHE A 459 14.73 -12.55 1.94
C PHE A 459 13.41 -11.80 2.18
N ALA A 460 13.32 -10.55 1.74
CA ALA A 460 12.11 -9.73 1.89
C ALA A 460 11.00 -10.10 0.90
N ALA A 461 11.31 -10.83 -0.19
CA ALA A 461 10.36 -11.19 -1.23
C ALA A 461 9.17 -12.01 -0.71
N PRO A 462 7.97 -11.89 -1.35
CA PRO A 462 6.79 -12.68 -1.01
C PRO A 462 7.02 -14.20 -1.16
N ARG A 463 6.12 -15.01 -0.54
CA ARG A 463 6.14 -16.49 -0.68
C ARG A 463 5.94 -16.85 -2.17
N GLY A 464 6.91 -17.52 -2.75
CA GLY A 464 6.97 -17.91 -4.17
C GLY A 464 8.34 -17.71 -4.78
N GLY A 465 9.12 -16.77 -4.25
CA GLY A 465 10.53 -16.56 -4.56
C GLY A 465 11.44 -17.09 -3.45
N THR A 466 11.26 -18.34 -3.01
CA THR A 466 12.23 -18.95 -2.08
C THR A 466 13.59 -18.91 -2.77
N PRO A 467 14.62 -18.25 -2.19
CA PRO A 467 15.95 -18.31 -2.76
C PRO A 467 16.32 -19.81 -2.87
N ALA A 468 16.75 -20.23 -4.03
CA ALA A 468 17.34 -21.54 -4.21
C ALA A 468 18.39 -21.75 -3.10
N ARG A 469 18.30 -22.88 -2.44
CA ARG A 469 19.23 -23.30 -1.38
C ARG A 469 20.65 -23.39 -1.91
#